data_83ed449e4b32efe485b03b1b2225da6f
#
_entry.id   83ed449e4b32efe485b03b1b2225da6f
#
_cell.length_a   1.000
_cell.length_b   1.000
_cell.length_c   1.000
_cell.angle_alpha   90.00
_cell.angle_beta   90.00
_cell.angle_gamma   90.00
#
_symmetry.space_group_name_H-M   'P 1'
#
loop_
_entity.id
_entity.type
_entity.pdbx_description
1 polymer ?
#
loop_
_entity_poly.entity_id
_entity_poly.type
_entity_poly.pdbx_seq_one_letter_code
_entity_poly.pdbx_strand_id
1 'polypeptide(L)'
;MSTKKWILTIIAAILLPVLIFAIVCLTRINMKVGDYEYSPELPKPGIGVDFGYDDLFGDLYVRWCNLLDNTQTALWKAPAGITKQSVSIPARDGFSIPCYVIVPAGHEDEKLPTMLYCHGGAFFLTMMTCQLDAASVYAEELQCRVVLPQYRISFDAPYPTPLYDCYDTLKAIAADPKTDADHVLIYGDSAGGCLAASVTQLCCDEGLLAPAAQMLIYPVTDNKDTYPDLTKFEHAAWPHKGNTRMWKRYLNGQDVTGSDYAVPMLHETLSDLPKTYVEVAEVDILCDQGAAYAEKMLQAGVDVTLQSVPGAYHGYDGDVHNTFVRRMLDTRIAWLGSVLP
;
A
#
# COMPACT_ATOMS: atom_id res chain seq x y z
N MET A 1 -15.91 45.57 -25.31
CA MET A 1 -15.39 45.34 -23.95
C MET A 1 -13.89 45.66 -23.95
N SER A 2 -13.36 46.42 -22.98
CA SER A 2 -11.94 46.77 -23.01
C SER A 2 -11.08 45.51 -22.72
N THR A 3 -9.88 45.47 -23.25
CA THR A 3 -8.90 44.37 -23.08
C THR A 3 -8.72 44.01 -21.59
N LYS A 4 -8.75 45.02 -20.71
CA LYS A 4 -8.70 44.81 -19.24
C LYS A 4 -9.92 44.02 -18.70
N LYS A 5 -11.12 44.27 -19.21
CA LYS A 5 -12.31 43.50 -18.79
C LYS A 5 -12.23 42.05 -19.25
N TRP A 6 -11.72 41.79 -20.45
CA TRP A 6 -11.51 40.44 -20.97
C TRP A 6 -10.46 39.66 -20.12
N ILE A 7 -9.34 40.29 -19.78
CA ILE A 7 -8.30 39.68 -18.92
C ILE A 7 -8.87 39.36 -17.52
N LEU A 8 -9.59 40.29 -16.90
CA LEU A 8 -10.23 40.06 -15.60
C LEU A 8 -11.30 38.95 -15.66
N THR A 9 -12.06 38.84 -16.73
CA THR A 9 -13.04 37.76 -16.91
C THR A 9 -12.35 36.41 -17.05
N ILE A 10 -11.25 36.32 -17.80
CA ILE A 10 -10.49 35.09 -17.96
C ILE A 10 -9.83 34.69 -16.62
N ILE A 11 -9.22 35.64 -15.91
CA ILE A 11 -8.65 35.40 -14.59
C ILE A 11 -9.72 34.92 -13.60
N ALA A 12 -10.88 35.56 -13.56
CA ALA A 12 -11.99 35.14 -12.70
C ALA A 12 -12.54 33.76 -13.09
N ALA A 13 -12.63 33.46 -14.38
CA ALA A 13 -13.08 32.15 -14.87
C ALA A 13 -12.12 31.00 -14.53
N ILE A 14 -10.83 31.29 -14.32
CA ILE A 14 -9.84 30.30 -13.90
C ILE A 14 -9.75 30.24 -12.37
N LEU A 15 -9.66 31.39 -11.70
CA LEU A 15 -9.44 31.44 -10.25
C LEU A 15 -10.68 31.03 -9.44
N LEU A 16 -11.89 31.31 -9.92
CA LEU A 16 -13.12 30.99 -9.19
C LEU A 16 -13.34 29.46 -9.06
N PRO A 17 -13.19 28.65 -10.11
CA PRO A 17 -13.25 27.20 -9.96
C PRO A 17 -12.16 26.64 -9.04
N VAL A 18 -10.93 27.17 -9.13
CA VAL A 18 -9.82 26.76 -8.23
C VAL A 18 -10.14 27.12 -6.78
N LEU A 19 -10.67 28.30 -6.52
CA LEU A 19 -11.07 28.71 -5.17
C LEU A 19 -12.25 27.88 -4.64
N ILE A 20 -13.26 27.61 -5.48
CA ILE A 20 -14.38 26.73 -5.11
C ILE A 20 -13.85 25.32 -4.80
N PHE A 21 -12.97 24.77 -5.62
CA PHE A 21 -12.35 23.47 -5.38
C PHE A 21 -11.58 23.47 -4.06
N ALA A 22 -10.75 24.48 -3.81
CA ALA A 22 -10.00 24.61 -2.54
C ALA A 22 -10.93 24.70 -1.31
N ILE A 23 -12.03 25.48 -1.40
CA ILE A 23 -13.03 25.60 -0.33
C ILE A 23 -13.73 24.25 -0.10
N VAL A 24 -14.13 23.56 -1.16
CA VAL A 24 -14.76 22.23 -1.05
C VAL A 24 -13.78 21.22 -0.45
N CYS A 25 -12.51 21.21 -0.87
CA CYS A 25 -11.47 20.40 -0.26
C CYS A 25 -11.32 20.71 1.25
N LEU A 26 -11.22 21.98 1.62
CA LEU A 26 -11.07 22.39 3.01
C LEU A 26 -12.28 22.09 3.89
N THR A 27 -13.49 22.12 3.35
CA THR A 27 -14.72 21.97 4.14
C THR A 27 -15.30 20.56 4.15
N ARG A 28 -15.08 19.79 3.09
CA ARG A 28 -15.64 18.44 2.96
C ARG A 28 -14.63 17.33 3.25
N ILE A 29 -13.35 17.56 2.95
CA ILE A 29 -12.33 16.51 2.97
C ILE A 29 -11.64 16.46 4.34
N ASN A 30 -11.63 17.58 5.08
CA ASN A 30 -11.11 17.59 6.44
C ASN A 30 -12.07 16.84 7.38
N MET A 31 -11.66 15.65 7.75
CA MET A 31 -12.35 14.83 8.73
C MET A 31 -11.69 15.07 10.10
N LYS A 32 -12.52 15.36 11.12
CA LYS A 32 -12.02 15.33 12.49
C LYS A 32 -11.80 13.87 12.87
N VAL A 33 -10.54 13.51 13.09
CA VAL A 33 -10.19 12.19 13.62
C VAL A 33 -10.72 12.06 15.05
N GLY A 34 -11.25 10.89 15.38
CA GLY A 34 -11.78 10.59 16.72
C GLY A 34 -10.70 10.68 17.79
N ASP A 35 -11.12 10.99 19.01
CA ASP A 35 -10.23 11.02 20.17
C ASP A 35 -10.16 9.61 20.77
N TYR A 36 -9.25 8.81 20.23
CA TYR A 36 -8.96 7.45 20.69
C TYR A 36 -7.67 7.42 21.51
N GLU A 37 -7.41 6.29 22.15
CA GLU A 37 -6.18 6.07 22.94
C GLU A 37 -4.99 5.79 22.01
N TYR A 38 -4.43 6.86 21.44
CA TYR A 38 -3.24 6.78 20.60
C TYR A 38 -1.97 6.68 21.44
N SER A 39 -0.94 6.01 20.91
CA SER A 39 0.39 6.03 21.51
C SER A 39 0.89 7.47 21.67
N PRO A 40 1.37 7.87 22.86
CA PRO A 40 1.90 9.21 23.08
C PRO A 40 3.21 9.48 22.32
N GLU A 41 3.85 8.45 21.80
CA GLU A 41 5.07 8.56 21.01
C GLU A 41 4.81 8.82 19.53
N LEU A 42 3.57 8.64 19.07
CA LEU A 42 3.15 8.96 17.72
C LEU A 42 2.52 10.35 17.68
N PRO A 43 2.72 11.11 16.59
CA PRO A 43 1.95 12.32 16.37
C PRO A 43 0.46 11.97 16.34
N LYS A 44 -0.37 12.68 17.11
CA LYS A 44 -1.82 12.46 17.01
C LYS A 44 -2.26 12.74 15.58
N PRO A 45 -3.01 11.83 14.93
CA PRO A 45 -3.58 12.11 13.64
C PRO A 45 -4.54 13.30 13.81
N GLY A 46 -4.17 14.47 13.29
CA GLY A 46 -4.91 15.70 13.57
C GLY A 46 -6.18 15.82 12.72
N ILE A 47 -5.99 16.09 11.43
CA ILE A 47 -7.06 16.16 10.44
C ILE A 47 -6.83 15.00 9.48
N GLY A 48 -7.73 14.02 9.52
CA GLY A 48 -7.76 12.97 8.52
C GLY A 48 -8.33 13.47 7.20
N VAL A 49 -8.06 12.76 6.13
CA VAL A 49 -8.66 13.00 4.82
C VAL A 49 -9.82 12.03 4.64
N ASP A 50 -11.03 12.55 4.53
CA ASP A 50 -12.20 11.72 4.20
C ASP A 50 -12.22 11.39 2.71
N PHE A 51 -11.61 10.27 2.36
CA PHE A 51 -11.68 9.70 1.02
C PHE A 51 -13.03 9.03 0.70
N GLY A 52 -14.00 9.06 1.61
CA GLY A 52 -15.31 8.41 1.47
C GLY A 52 -16.28 9.10 0.52
N TYR A 53 -15.96 10.30 0.02
CA TYR A 53 -16.82 11.01 -0.96
C TYR A 53 -16.74 10.36 -2.34
N ASP A 54 -17.82 9.71 -2.74
CA ASP A 54 -17.97 9.05 -4.05
C ASP A 54 -18.77 9.95 -5.00
N ASP A 55 -18.28 11.17 -5.22
CA ASP A 55 -18.82 12.17 -6.11
C ASP A 55 -17.70 12.82 -6.95
N LEU A 56 -18.07 13.66 -7.92
CA LEU A 56 -17.13 14.35 -8.81
C LEU A 56 -16.04 15.10 -8.05
N PHE A 57 -16.34 15.73 -6.91
CA PHE A 57 -15.35 16.48 -6.13
C PHE A 57 -14.39 15.54 -5.42
N GLY A 58 -14.87 14.45 -4.85
CA GLY A 58 -14.03 13.42 -4.26
C GLY A 58 -13.10 12.78 -5.30
N ASP A 59 -13.60 12.55 -6.51
CA ASP A 59 -12.81 12.02 -7.62
C ASP A 59 -11.72 13.01 -8.08
N LEU A 60 -12.06 14.28 -8.23
CA LEU A 60 -11.08 15.32 -8.60
C LEU A 60 -10.00 15.49 -7.51
N TYR A 61 -10.39 15.37 -6.23
CA TYR A 61 -9.45 15.44 -5.13
C TYR A 61 -8.45 14.29 -5.15
N VAL A 62 -8.92 13.05 -5.32
CA VAL A 62 -8.05 11.87 -5.45
C VAL A 62 -7.10 12.03 -6.64
N ARG A 63 -7.59 12.47 -7.80
CA ARG A 63 -6.73 12.73 -8.96
C ARG A 63 -5.68 13.80 -8.69
N TRP A 64 -6.03 14.83 -7.92
CA TRP A 64 -5.07 15.86 -7.51
C TRP A 64 -4.02 15.32 -6.54
N CYS A 65 -4.41 14.51 -5.53
CA CYS A 65 -3.46 13.80 -4.66
C CYS A 65 -2.50 12.95 -5.49
N ASN A 66 -3.03 12.14 -6.41
CA ASN A 66 -2.22 11.28 -7.27
C ASN A 66 -1.23 12.07 -8.15
N LEU A 67 -1.62 13.24 -8.64
CA LEU A 67 -0.71 14.11 -9.38
C LEU A 67 0.43 14.62 -8.49
N LEU A 68 0.12 15.00 -7.25
CA LEU A 68 1.12 15.45 -6.27
C LEU A 68 2.06 14.30 -5.89
N ASP A 69 1.52 13.13 -5.55
CA ASP A 69 2.30 11.96 -5.14
C ASP A 69 3.22 11.49 -6.27
N ASN A 70 2.71 11.40 -7.50
CA ASN A 70 3.52 11.07 -8.67
C ASN A 70 4.64 12.09 -8.91
N THR A 71 4.37 13.38 -8.69
CA THR A 71 5.38 14.42 -8.83
C THR A 71 6.44 14.30 -7.73
N GLN A 72 6.01 14.10 -6.48
CA GLN A 72 6.91 13.98 -5.34
C GLN A 72 7.78 12.73 -5.45
N THR A 73 7.20 11.58 -5.80
CA THR A 73 7.97 10.32 -5.96
C THR A 73 8.93 10.37 -7.14
N ALA A 74 8.56 11.05 -8.23
CA ALA A 74 9.47 11.28 -9.35
C ALA A 74 10.68 12.15 -8.96
N LEU A 75 10.44 13.19 -8.14
CA LEU A 75 11.46 14.11 -7.64
C LEU A 75 12.19 13.62 -6.40
N TRP A 76 11.70 12.54 -5.77
CA TRP A 76 12.30 11.99 -4.56
C TRP A 76 13.75 11.57 -4.81
N LYS A 77 14.61 11.92 -3.88
CA LYS A 77 16.05 11.60 -3.95
C LYS A 77 16.36 10.52 -2.93
N ALA A 78 16.99 9.47 -3.41
CA ALA A 78 17.47 8.40 -2.55
C ALA A 78 18.46 8.95 -1.50
N PRO A 79 18.39 8.44 -0.26
CA PRO A 79 19.38 8.77 0.77
C PRO A 79 20.78 8.28 0.35
N ALA A 80 21.81 8.78 1.06
CA ALA A 80 23.18 8.33 0.84
C ALA A 80 23.29 6.81 1.05
N GLY A 81 24.01 6.12 0.19
CA GLY A 81 24.13 4.65 0.25
C GLY A 81 23.03 3.88 -0.49
N ILE A 82 22.03 4.58 -1.06
CA ILE A 82 20.93 3.95 -1.81
C ILE A 82 20.87 4.51 -3.24
N THR A 83 20.60 3.64 -4.19
CA THR A 83 20.29 3.97 -5.59
C THR A 83 18.81 3.74 -5.88
N LYS A 84 18.17 4.71 -6.54
CA LYS A 84 16.83 4.55 -7.16
C LYS A 84 16.99 4.41 -8.66
N GLN A 85 16.49 3.32 -9.21
CA GLN A 85 16.36 3.10 -10.66
C GLN A 85 14.87 3.15 -11.05
N SER A 86 14.60 3.61 -12.27
CA SER A 86 13.26 3.53 -12.88
C SER A 86 13.32 2.51 -14.00
N VAL A 87 12.48 1.49 -13.91
CA VAL A 87 12.37 0.43 -14.92
C VAL A 87 10.93 0.28 -15.38
N SER A 88 10.70 -0.40 -16.48
CA SER A 88 9.38 -0.75 -16.98
C SER A 88 9.28 -2.25 -17.17
N ILE A 89 8.20 -2.84 -16.63
CA ILE A 89 7.92 -4.27 -16.70
C ILE A 89 6.70 -4.47 -17.59
N PRO A 90 6.76 -5.38 -18.58
CA PRO A 90 5.60 -5.65 -19.43
C PRO A 90 4.51 -6.41 -18.66
N ALA A 91 3.30 -5.85 -18.62
CA ALA A 91 2.11 -6.55 -18.15
C ALA A 91 1.60 -7.53 -19.22
N ARG A 92 0.82 -8.52 -18.79
CA ARG A 92 0.19 -9.53 -19.64
C ARG A 92 -0.72 -8.98 -20.74
N ASP A 93 -1.26 -7.78 -20.56
CA ASP A 93 -2.13 -7.06 -21.49
C ASP A 93 -1.38 -6.08 -22.40
N GLY A 94 -0.04 -6.05 -22.32
CA GLY A 94 0.83 -5.17 -23.11
C GLY A 94 1.04 -3.78 -22.51
N PHE A 95 0.46 -3.49 -21.34
CA PHE A 95 0.79 -2.26 -20.61
C PHE A 95 2.24 -2.34 -20.12
N SER A 96 2.90 -1.19 -20.01
CA SER A 96 4.26 -1.08 -19.46
C SER A 96 4.16 -0.56 -18.03
N ILE A 97 4.30 -1.45 -17.04
CA ILE A 97 4.20 -1.14 -15.62
C ILE A 97 5.46 -0.37 -15.20
N PRO A 98 5.34 0.93 -14.83
CA PRO A 98 6.49 1.64 -14.29
C PRO A 98 6.84 1.05 -12.92
N CYS A 99 8.13 0.86 -12.64
CA CYS A 99 8.58 0.39 -11.34
C CYS A 99 9.76 1.22 -10.85
N TYR A 100 9.82 1.46 -9.55
CA TYR A 100 11.05 1.88 -8.91
C TYR A 100 11.79 0.66 -8.37
N VAL A 101 13.10 0.64 -8.54
CA VAL A 101 14.00 -0.33 -7.93
C VAL A 101 14.90 0.42 -6.97
N ILE A 102 14.82 0.08 -5.70
CA ILE A 102 15.65 0.62 -4.62
C ILE A 102 16.67 -0.44 -4.24
N VAL A 103 17.95 -0.08 -4.26
CA VAL A 103 19.04 -1.04 -4.06
C VAL A 103 20.21 -0.35 -3.37
N PRO A 104 21.01 -1.04 -2.54
CA PRO A 104 22.25 -0.50 -2.00
C PRO A 104 23.18 0.00 -3.12
N ALA A 105 23.76 1.20 -2.95
CA ALA A 105 24.60 1.83 -3.96
C ALA A 105 25.87 1.00 -4.20
N GLY A 106 26.17 0.74 -5.47
CA GLY A 106 27.30 -0.09 -5.88
C GLY A 106 26.97 -1.58 -6.04
N HIS A 107 25.76 -2.01 -5.66
CA HIS A 107 25.30 -3.40 -5.74
C HIS A 107 24.19 -3.61 -6.78
N GLU A 108 23.99 -2.65 -7.69
CA GLU A 108 22.88 -2.63 -8.66
C GLU A 108 22.87 -3.83 -9.61
N ASP A 109 24.05 -4.39 -9.87
CA ASP A 109 24.24 -5.51 -10.79
C ASP A 109 24.48 -6.86 -10.09
N GLU A 110 24.48 -6.87 -8.77
CA GLU A 110 24.69 -8.08 -7.97
C GLU A 110 23.42 -8.92 -7.84
N LYS A 111 23.59 -10.22 -7.61
CA LYS A 111 22.51 -11.13 -7.25
C LYS A 111 22.18 -10.95 -5.79
N LEU A 112 21.00 -10.40 -5.49
CA LEU A 112 20.56 -10.04 -4.15
C LEU A 112 19.20 -10.69 -3.81
N PRO A 113 18.90 -10.90 -2.52
CA PRO A 113 17.53 -11.07 -2.06
C PRO A 113 16.66 -9.95 -2.63
N THR A 114 15.44 -10.28 -3.07
CA THR A 114 14.60 -9.30 -3.76
C THR A 114 13.21 -9.25 -3.15
N MET A 115 12.76 -8.06 -2.79
CA MET A 115 11.44 -7.79 -2.22
C MET A 115 10.53 -7.20 -3.30
N LEU A 116 9.38 -7.82 -3.55
CA LEU A 116 8.26 -7.15 -4.20
C LEU A 116 7.53 -6.33 -3.14
N TYR A 117 7.47 -5.02 -3.31
CA TYR A 117 6.74 -4.12 -2.41
C TYR A 117 5.46 -3.62 -3.09
N CYS A 118 4.31 -4.19 -2.72
CA CYS A 118 2.99 -3.71 -3.12
C CYS A 118 2.60 -2.54 -2.21
N HIS A 119 2.57 -1.31 -2.75
CA HIS A 119 2.30 -0.12 -1.95
C HIS A 119 0.83 0.01 -1.55
N GLY A 120 0.57 0.60 -0.37
CA GLY A 120 -0.75 1.01 0.08
C GLY A 120 -1.33 2.18 -0.71
N GLY A 121 -2.51 2.66 -0.29
CA GLY A 121 -3.19 3.77 -0.93
C GLY A 121 -4.61 3.42 -1.42
N ALA A 122 -5.30 2.53 -0.68
CA ALA A 122 -6.70 2.19 -0.92
C ALA A 122 -6.99 1.73 -2.36
N PHE A 123 -6.02 1.14 -3.05
CA PHE A 123 -6.03 0.76 -4.47
C PHE A 123 -6.24 1.94 -5.44
N PHE A 124 -6.55 3.13 -4.99
CA PHE A 124 -6.86 4.29 -5.83
C PHE A 124 -5.92 5.49 -5.64
N LEU A 125 -5.03 5.45 -4.67
CA LEU A 125 -3.91 6.39 -4.57
C LEU A 125 -2.66 5.80 -5.19
N THR A 126 -1.85 6.65 -5.78
CA THR A 126 -0.53 6.27 -6.29
C THR A 126 0.48 6.19 -5.15
N MET A 127 1.65 5.63 -5.43
CA MET A 127 2.74 5.51 -4.47
C MET A 127 3.12 6.86 -3.86
N MET A 128 3.39 6.88 -2.55
CA MET A 128 3.82 8.05 -1.78
C MET A 128 5.32 7.98 -1.45
N THR A 129 5.93 9.11 -1.13
CA THR A 129 7.37 9.17 -0.79
C THR A 129 7.74 8.38 0.46
N CYS A 130 6.85 8.31 1.45
CA CYS A 130 7.09 7.53 2.67
C CYS A 130 7.34 6.03 2.39
N GLN A 131 6.73 5.48 1.33
CA GLN A 131 6.97 4.10 0.91
C GLN A 131 8.35 3.93 0.26
N LEU A 132 8.86 4.96 -0.43
CA LEU A 132 10.24 4.98 -0.93
C LEU A 132 11.25 5.12 0.23
N ASP A 133 10.91 5.90 1.26
CA ASP A 133 11.73 6.03 2.46
C ASP A 133 11.81 4.69 3.20
N ALA A 134 10.68 4.01 3.41
CA ALA A 134 10.64 2.67 4.02
C ALA A 134 11.40 1.63 3.17
N ALA A 135 11.21 1.63 1.84
CA ALA A 135 11.94 0.75 0.92
C ALA A 135 13.45 0.97 1.00
N SER A 136 13.90 2.22 1.21
CA SER A 136 15.32 2.52 1.37
C SER A 136 15.89 1.93 2.65
N VAL A 137 15.13 1.98 3.75
CA VAL A 137 15.53 1.36 5.02
C VAL A 137 15.64 -0.15 4.86
N TYR A 138 14.66 -0.79 4.22
CA TYR A 138 14.74 -2.24 3.97
C TYR A 138 15.91 -2.61 3.05
N ALA A 139 16.14 -1.85 1.96
CA ALA A 139 17.25 -2.13 1.05
C ALA A 139 18.59 -2.02 1.75
N GLU A 140 18.80 -0.99 2.59
CA GLU A 140 20.03 -0.76 3.32
C GLU A 140 20.28 -1.82 4.38
N GLU A 141 19.31 -2.07 5.25
CA GLU A 141 19.48 -2.92 6.44
C GLU A 141 19.48 -4.42 6.10
N LEU A 142 18.72 -4.82 5.06
CA LEU A 142 18.64 -6.22 4.63
C LEU A 142 19.59 -6.53 3.46
N GLN A 143 20.33 -5.54 2.95
CA GLN A 143 21.18 -5.68 1.77
C GLN A 143 20.43 -6.35 0.60
N CYS A 144 19.22 -5.87 0.32
CA CYS A 144 18.30 -6.44 -0.66
C CYS A 144 17.90 -5.42 -1.73
N ARG A 145 17.37 -5.93 -2.82
CA ARG A 145 16.69 -5.13 -3.85
C ARG A 145 15.21 -5.03 -3.51
N VAL A 146 14.64 -3.82 -3.52
CA VAL A 146 13.20 -3.61 -3.34
C VAL A 146 12.61 -3.11 -4.66
N VAL A 147 11.66 -3.84 -5.22
CA VAL A 147 10.97 -3.52 -6.47
C VAL A 147 9.54 -3.07 -6.14
N LEU A 148 9.23 -1.83 -6.48
CA LEU A 148 7.94 -1.19 -6.20
C LEU A 148 7.22 -0.91 -7.52
N PRO A 149 6.24 -1.75 -7.93
CA PRO A 149 5.41 -1.45 -9.08
C PRO A 149 4.50 -0.25 -8.81
N GLN A 150 4.46 0.69 -9.75
CA GLN A 150 3.41 1.69 -9.79
C GLN A 150 2.22 1.07 -10.53
N TYR A 151 1.57 0.10 -9.86
CA TYR A 151 0.45 -0.63 -10.44
C TYR A 151 -0.70 0.31 -10.84
N ARG A 152 -1.45 -0.05 -11.86
CA ARG A 152 -2.62 0.73 -12.28
C ARG A 152 -3.65 0.75 -11.17
N ILE A 153 -4.04 1.96 -10.77
CA ILE A 153 -4.96 2.18 -9.65
C ILE A 153 -6.42 1.93 -10.07
N SER A 154 -7.24 1.49 -9.13
CA SER A 154 -8.63 1.11 -9.36
C SER A 154 -9.55 2.26 -9.82
N PHE A 155 -9.05 3.48 -9.81
CA PHE A 155 -9.76 4.64 -10.36
C PHE A 155 -9.99 4.54 -11.86
N ASP A 156 -9.01 4.01 -12.57
CA ASP A 156 -9.02 3.87 -14.03
C ASP A 156 -8.97 2.39 -14.46
N ALA A 157 -8.48 1.51 -13.59
CA ALA A 157 -8.29 0.09 -13.85
C ALA A 157 -8.62 -0.75 -12.59
N PRO A 158 -9.92 -1.07 -12.38
CA PRO A 158 -10.33 -1.85 -11.21
C PRO A 158 -9.79 -3.29 -11.23
N TYR A 159 -10.12 -4.08 -10.20
CA TYR A 159 -9.81 -5.50 -10.16
C TYR A 159 -10.20 -6.18 -11.49
N PRO A 160 -9.39 -7.08 -12.06
CA PRO A 160 -8.18 -7.65 -11.45
C PRO A 160 -6.86 -6.91 -11.82
N THR A 161 -6.91 -5.75 -12.45
CA THR A 161 -5.73 -5.10 -13.02
C THR A 161 -4.64 -4.79 -11.98
N PRO A 162 -4.93 -4.18 -10.80
CA PRO A 162 -3.88 -3.91 -9.81
C PRO A 162 -3.17 -5.19 -9.32
N LEU A 163 -3.94 -6.26 -9.12
CA LEU A 163 -3.40 -7.56 -8.72
C LEU A 163 -2.44 -8.10 -9.78
N TYR A 164 -2.87 -8.11 -11.04
CA TYR A 164 -2.05 -8.66 -12.12
C TYR A 164 -0.83 -7.81 -12.45
N ASP A 165 -0.88 -6.51 -12.28
CA ASP A 165 0.32 -5.67 -12.41
C ASP A 165 1.37 -6.04 -11.35
N CYS A 166 0.97 -6.27 -10.10
CA CYS A 166 1.87 -6.74 -9.05
C CYS A 166 2.38 -8.16 -9.33
N TYR A 167 1.51 -9.05 -9.80
CA TYR A 167 1.89 -10.43 -10.11
C TYR A 167 2.81 -10.52 -11.33
N ASP A 168 2.58 -9.75 -12.39
CA ASP A 168 3.47 -9.70 -13.56
C ASP A 168 4.83 -9.09 -13.17
N THR A 169 4.86 -8.17 -12.19
CA THR A 169 6.10 -7.68 -11.58
C THR A 169 6.83 -8.82 -10.85
N LEU A 170 6.12 -9.64 -10.07
CA LEU A 170 6.72 -10.82 -9.40
C LEU A 170 7.31 -11.80 -10.41
N LYS A 171 6.62 -12.04 -11.55
CA LYS A 171 7.13 -12.91 -12.63
C LYS A 171 8.43 -12.35 -13.23
N ALA A 172 8.51 -11.02 -13.39
CA ALA A 172 9.72 -10.38 -13.87
C ALA A 172 10.87 -10.49 -12.84
N ILE A 173 10.57 -10.32 -11.54
CA ILE A 173 11.53 -10.55 -10.45
C ILE A 173 12.05 -11.98 -10.50
N ALA A 174 11.18 -12.97 -10.60
CA ALA A 174 11.55 -14.39 -10.66
C ALA A 174 12.46 -14.73 -11.86
N ALA A 175 12.30 -14.02 -12.97
CA ALA A 175 13.07 -14.20 -14.19
C ALA A 175 14.37 -13.37 -14.24
N ASP A 176 14.55 -12.40 -13.35
CA ASP A 176 15.73 -11.51 -13.33
C ASP A 176 16.95 -12.27 -12.78
N PRO A 177 18.07 -12.38 -13.53
CA PRO A 177 19.29 -13.04 -13.06
C PRO A 177 19.93 -12.34 -11.84
N LYS A 178 19.55 -11.10 -11.56
CA LYS A 178 19.98 -10.33 -10.38
C LYS A 178 19.16 -10.66 -9.12
N THR A 179 18.10 -11.44 -9.24
CA THR A 179 17.29 -11.93 -8.13
C THR A 179 17.88 -13.20 -7.55
N ASP A 180 18.06 -13.25 -6.25
CA ASP A 180 18.26 -14.49 -5.53
C ASP A 180 16.92 -15.20 -5.36
N ALA A 181 16.66 -16.20 -6.20
CA ALA A 181 15.36 -16.88 -6.31
C ALA A 181 14.94 -17.61 -5.02
N ASP A 182 15.90 -18.00 -4.18
CA ASP A 182 15.64 -18.64 -2.88
C ASP A 182 15.24 -17.62 -1.80
N HIS A 183 15.46 -16.32 -2.04
CA HIS A 183 15.23 -15.25 -1.10
C HIS A 183 14.36 -14.12 -1.69
N VAL A 184 13.23 -14.51 -2.25
CA VAL A 184 12.19 -13.56 -2.71
C VAL A 184 11.23 -13.28 -1.57
N LEU A 185 11.05 -12.00 -1.24
CA LEU A 185 10.13 -11.51 -0.22
C LEU A 185 8.94 -10.83 -0.89
N ILE A 186 7.74 -10.98 -0.32
CA ILE A 186 6.53 -10.27 -0.75
C ILE A 186 6.04 -9.41 0.41
N TYR A 187 5.99 -8.11 0.19
CA TYR A 187 5.64 -7.12 1.20
C TYR A 187 4.47 -6.25 0.71
N GLY A 188 3.60 -5.85 1.63
CA GLY A 188 2.59 -4.84 1.34
C GLY A 188 1.98 -4.22 2.58
N ASP A 189 1.64 -2.93 2.48
CA ASP A 189 0.98 -2.13 3.50
C ASP A 189 -0.46 -1.81 3.09
N SER A 190 -1.44 -1.86 4.01
CA SER A 190 -2.83 -1.46 3.76
C SER A 190 -3.46 -2.21 2.56
N ALA A 191 -3.95 -1.50 1.56
CA ALA A 191 -4.42 -2.07 0.29
C ALA A 191 -3.32 -2.85 -0.44
N GLY A 192 -2.06 -2.41 -0.32
CA GLY A 192 -0.91 -3.18 -0.81
C GLY A 192 -0.72 -4.48 -0.05
N GLY A 193 -1.10 -4.54 1.23
CA GLY A 193 -1.15 -5.78 2.01
C GLY A 193 -2.17 -6.79 1.44
N CYS A 194 -3.31 -6.30 0.93
CA CYS A 194 -4.25 -7.13 0.17
C CYS A 194 -3.59 -7.68 -1.11
N LEU A 195 -2.97 -6.79 -1.91
CA LEU A 195 -2.31 -7.21 -3.15
C LEU A 195 -1.16 -8.18 -2.87
N ALA A 196 -0.35 -7.94 -1.84
CA ALA A 196 0.74 -8.83 -1.45
C ALA A 196 0.22 -10.22 -1.05
N ALA A 197 -0.82 -10.30 -0.22
CA ALA A 197 -1.45 -11.56 0.17
C ALA A 197 -2.01 -12.31 -1.05
N SER A 198 -2.74 -11.61 -1.91
CA SER A 198 -3.34 -12.18 -3.13
C SER A 198 -2.29 -12.63 -4.15
N VAL A 199 -1.22 -11.84 -4.32
CA VAL A 199 -0.07 -12.21 -5.18
C VAL A 199 0.63 -13.45 -4.64
N THR A 200 0.77 -13.56 -3.31
CA THR A 200 1.39 -14.73 -2.68
C THR A 200 0.52 -15.98 -2.88
N GLN A 201 -0.80 -15.88 -2.68
CA GLN A 201 -1.75 -16.97 -2.95
C GLN A 201 -1.65 -17.44 -4.40
N LEU A 202 -1.75 -16.51 -5.35
CA LEU A 202 -1.65 -16.82 -6.80
C LEU A 202 -0.29 -17.41 -7.16
N CYS A 203 0.79 -16.91 -6.55
CA CYS A 203 2.15 -17.42 -6.77
C CYS A 203 2.29 -18.88 -6.34
N CYS A 204 1.76 -19.23 -5.16
CA CYS A 204 1.78 -20.59 -4.63
C CYS A 204 0.90 -21.52 -5.46
N ASP A 205 -0.32 -21.11 -5.81
CA ASP A 205 -1.25 -21.92 -6.61
C ASP A 205 -0.73 -22.21 -8.02
N GLU A 206 -0.08 -21.22 -8.66
CA GLU A 206 0.55 -21.43 -9.97
C GLU A 206 1.93 -22.08 -9.91
N GLY A 207 2.52 -22.24 -8.70
CA GLY A 207 3.87 -22.80 -8.53
C GLY A 207 4.95 -21.96 -9.21
N LEU A 208 4.80 -20.64 -9.23
CA LEU A 208 5.73 -19.73 -9.90
C LEU A 208 7.12 -19.75 -9.23
N LEU A 209 7.16 -19.59 -7.93
CA LEU A 209 8.33 -19.71 -7.06
C LEU A 209 7.86 -19.98 -5.62
N ALA A 210 8.78 -20.33 -4.72
CA ALA A 210 8.51 -20.42 -3.29
C ALA A 210 9.03 -19.14 -2.61
N PRO A 211 8.17 -18.15 -2.28
CA PRO A 211 8.63 -16.96 -1.57
C PRO A 211 9.24 -17.35 -0.21
N ALA A 212 10.37 -16.74 0.16
CA ALA A 212 11.00 -16.98 1.46
C ALA A 212 10.09 -16.50 2.62
N ALA A 213 9.36 -15.41 2.40
CA ALA A 213 8.36 -14.91 3.33
C ALA A 213 7.40 -13.92 2.69
N GLN A 214 6.24 -13.71 3.35
CA GLN A 214 5.39 -12.54 3.12
C GLN A 214 5.30 -11.68 4.39
N MET A 215 5.17 -10.36 4.21
CA MET A 215 4.99 -9.39 5.29
C MET A 215 3.83 -8.47 4.97
N LEU A 216 2.82 -8.46 5.83
CA LEU A 216 1.56 -7.75 5.64
C LEU A 216 1.39 -6.73 6.77
N ILE A 217 1.40 -5.45 6.44
CA ILE A 217 1.36 -4.35 7.41
C ILE A 217 -0.02 -3.71 7.40
N TYR A 218 -0.72 -3.76 8.53
CA TYR A 218 -2.14 -3.34 8.70
C TYR A 218 -2.98 -3.63 7.44
N PRO A 219 -2.99 -4.92 6.99
CA PRO A 219 -3.47 -5.26 5.66
C PRO A 219 -4.99 -5.15 5.54
N VAL A 220 -5.46 -4.76 4.36
CA VAL A 220 -6.83 -4.99 3.93
C VAL A 220 -6.96 -6.48 3.55
N THR A 221 -7.82 -7.24 4.25
CA THR A 221 -7.91 -8.71 4.05
C THR A 221 -9.31 -9.22 3.74
N ASP A 222 -10.36 -8.47 4.13
CA ASP A 222 -11.74 -8.88 3.96
C ASP A 222 -12.63 -7.70 3.54
N ASN A 223 -13.64 -7.96 2.73
CA ASN A 223 -14.61 -6.97 2.27
C ASN A 223 -15.91 -6.96 3.08
N LYS A 224 -15.99 -7.72 4.17
CA LYS A 224 -17.16 -7.77 5.05
C LYS A 224 -17.22 -6.58 6.00
N ASP A 225 -18.43 -6.06 6.21
CA ASP A 225 -18.72 -4.95 7.15
C ASP A 225 -19.16 -5.45 8.54
N THR A 226 -18.67 -6.63 8.97
CA THR A 226 -19.12 -7.27 10.22
C THR A 226 -18.10 -7.19 11.36
N TYR A 227 -16.93 -6.66 11.12
CA TYR A 227 -15.88 -6.54 12.13
C TYR A 227 -16.19 -5.42 13.13
N PRO A 228 -16.09 -5.66 14.45
CA PRO A 228 -16.39 -4.67 15.48
C PRO A 228 -15.59 -3.37 15.35
N ASP A 229 -14.33 -3.44 14.94
CA ASP A 229 -13.45 -2.26 14.81
C ASP A 229 -13.93 -1.27 13.74
N LEU A 230 -14.71 -1.71 12.73
CA LEU A 230 -15.32 -0.83 11.74
C LEU A 230 -16.25 0.23 12.35
N THR A 231 -16.95 -0.11 13.46
CA THR A 231 -17.80 0.83 14.20
C THR A 231 -17.09 1.48 15.35
N LYS A 232 -16.23 0.75 16.06
CA LYS A 232 -15.44 1.27 17.20
C LYS A 232 -14.51 2.41 16.76
N PHE A 233 -13.88 2.28 15.60
CA PHE A 233 -12.93 3.22 15.04
C PHE A 233 -13.44 3.93 13.78
N GLU A 234 -14.74 4.14 13.65
CA GLU A 234 -15.39 4.73 12.45
C GLU A 234 -14.72 6.02 11.95
N HIS A 235 -14.16 6.80 12.88
CA HIS A 235 -13.49 8.08 12.61
C HIS A 235 -11.97 8.02 12.86
N ALA A 236 -11.34 6.84 12.75
CA ALA A 236 -9.89 6.72 12.83
C ALA A 236 -9.18 7.36 11.62
N ALA A 237 -7.85 7.29 11.59
CA ALA A 237 -7.04 7.85 10.50
C ALA A 237 -7.46 7.31 9.12
N TRP A 238 -7.84 6.03 9.05
CA TRP A 238 -8.54 5.42 7.90
C TRP A 238 -10.01 5.20 8.28
N PRO A 239 -10.97 5.98 7.73
CA PRO A 239 -12.37 5.91 8.16
C PRO A 239 -13.16 4.83 7.44
N HIS A 240 -14.22 4.33 8.08
CA HIS A 240 -15.11 3.31 7.51
C HIS A 240 -15.69 3.69 6.14
N LYS A 241 -16.10 4.96 5.95
CA LYS A 241 -16.58 5.44 4.63
C LYS A 241 -15.52 5.32 3.53
N GLY A 242 -14.26 5.60 3.87
CA GLY A 242 -13.13 5.41 2.95
C GLY A 242 -12.98 3.94 2.57
N ASN A 243 -13.09 3.04 3.54
CA ASN A 243 -13.03 1.59 3.33
C ASN A 243 -14.14 1.08 2.41
N THR A 244 -15.39 1.52 2.62
CA THR A 244 -16.53 1.17 1.77
C THR A 244 -16.32 1.64 0.32
N ARG A 245 -15.86 2.88 0.14
CA ARG A 245 -15.53 3.41 -1.20
C ARG A 245 -14.39 2.65 -1.86
N MET A 246 -13.36 2.32 -1.09
CA MET A 246 -12.21 1.56 -1.56
C MET A 246 -12.65 0.24 -2.19
N TRP A 247 -13.40 -0.58 -1.45
CA TRP A 247 -13.91 -1.85 -1.97
C TRP A 247 -14.84 -1.68 -3.16
N LYS A 248 -15.77 -0.71 -3.10
CA LYS A 248 -16.66 -0.39 -4.22
C LYS A 248 -15.89 -0.08 -5.51
N ARG A 249 -14.82 0.70 -5.42
CA ARG A 249 -13.98 1.07 -6.57
C ARG A 249 -13.10 -0.08 -7.04
N TYR A 250 -12.50 -0.81 -6.09
CA TYR A 250 -11.64 -1.94 -6.42
C TYR A 250 -12.40 -3.05 -7.14
N LEU A 251 -13.51 -3.49 -6.58
CA LEU A 251 -14.31 -4.56 -7.14
C LEU A 251 -15.18 -4.14 -8.33
N ASN A 252 -15.52 -2.87 -8.43
CA ASN A 252 -16.32 -2.30 -9.53
C ASN A 252 -17.59 -3.08 -9.84
N GLY A 253 -18.32 -3.51 -8.79
CA GLY A 253 -19.55 -4.27 -8.89
C GLY A 253 -19.38 -5.75 -9.28
N GLN A 254 -18.14 -6.26 -9.31
CA GLN A 254 -17.91 -7.68 -9.50
C GLN A 254 -18.29 -8.44 -8.22
N ASP A 255 -18.98 -9.54 -8.40
CA ASP A 255 -19.21 -10.53 -7.35
C ASP A 255 -17.99 -11.46 -7.31
N VAL A 256 -17.34 -11.54 -6.14
CA VAL A 256 -16.07 -12.24 -5.99
C VAL A 256 -16.19 -13.42 -5.06
N THR A 257 -15.49 -14.49 -5.39
CA THR A 257 -15.45 -15.75 -4.67
C THR A 257 -14.02 -16.06 -4.18
N GLY A 258 -13.84 -17.15 -3.45
CA GLY A 258 -12.53 -17.56 -2.95
C GLY A 258 -11.49 -17.85 -4.05
N SER A 259 -11.92 -18.17 -5.26
CA SER A 259 -11.03 -18.44 -6.38
C SER A 259 -10.55 -17.20 -7.15
N ASP A 260 -11.04 -16.02 -6.80
CA ASP A 260 -10.79 -14.81 -7.57
C ASP A 260 -9.58 -13.99 -7.09
N TYR A 261 -8.95 -14.33 -5.98
CA TYR A 261 -7.82 -13.59 -5.37
C TYR A 261 -8.10 -12.09 -5.10
N ALA A 262 -9.34 -11.64 -5.22
CA ALA A 262 -9.69 -10.22 -4.98
C ALA A 262 -9.68 -9.88 -3.49
N VAL A 263 -10.02 -10.86 -2.66
CA VAL A 263 -10.21 -10.74 -1.21
C VAL A 263 -9.46 -11.89 -0.53
N PRO A 264 -8.29 -11.65 0.08
CA PRO A 264 -7.44 -12.71 0.64
C PRO A 264 -8.16 -13.63 1.62
N MET A 265 -9.09 -13.10 2.42
CA MET A 265 -9.85 -13.87 3.38
C MET A 265 -10.74 -14.93 2.76
N LEU A 266 -11.17 -14.76 1.51
CA LEU A 266 -12.03 -15.73 0.82
C LEU A 266 -11.28 -16.93 0.25
N HIS A 267 -9.97 -16.81 0.03
CA HIS A 267 -9.15 -17.88 -0.53
C HIS A 267 -9.15 -19.11 0.37
N GLU A 268 -9.38 -20.30 -0.20
CA GLU A 268 -9.63 -21.52 0.58
C GLU A 268 -8.34 -22.25 0.96
N THR A 269 -7.34 -22.28 0.06
CA THR A 269 -6.09 -23.03 0.24
C THR A 269 -5.00 -22.12 0.76
N LEU A 270 -4.67 -22.19 2.04
CA LEU A 270 -3.63 -21.36 2.66
C LEU A 270 -2.40 -22.16 3.12
N SER A 271 -2.46 -23.50 3.10
CA SER A 271 -1.40 -24.36 3.67
C SER A 271 -0.02 -24.18 3.04
N ASP A 272 0.02 -23.76 1.77
CA ASP A 272 1.24 -23.65 0.98
C ASP A 272 1.85 -22.23 1.02
N LEU A 273 1.23 -21.32 1.81
CA LEU A 273 1.76 -19.97 1.98
C LEU A 273 3.08 -19.99 2.74
N PRO A 274 4.01 -19.08 2.41
CA PRO A 274 5.30 -19.00 3.08
C PRO A 274 5.15 -18.51 4.51
N LYS A 275 6.26 -18.57 5.26
CA LYS A 275 6.37 -17.90 6.56
C LYS A 275 5.85 -16.46 6.46
N THR A 276 4.96 -16.09 7.38
CA THR A 276 4.18 -14.85 7.28
C THR A 276 4.31 -13.98 8.52
N TYR A 277 4.53 -12.69 8.31
CA TYR A 277 4.40 -11.66 9.35
C TYR A 277 3.16 -10.83 9.05
N VAL A 278 2.28 -10.71 10.03
CA VAL A 278 1.12 -9.82 9.98
C VAL A 278 1.25 -8.81 11.09
N GLU A 279 1.21 -7.53 10.77
CA GLU A 279 1.17 -6.46 11.75
C GLU A 279 -0.19 -5.76 11.70
N VAL A 280 -0.78 -5.52 12.86
CA VAL A 280 -2.05 -4.79 12.98
C VAL A 280 -1.86 -3.57 13.89
N ALA A 281 -2.42 -2.45 13.50
CA ALA A 281 -2.46 -1.24 14.29
C ALA A 281 -3.70 -1.29 15.20
N GLU A 282 -3.55 -1.06 16.51
CA GLU A 282 -4.63 -1.28 17.48
C GLU A 282 -5.80 -0.30 17.30
N VAL A 283 -5.51 0.92 16.85
CA VAL A 283 -6.53 1.97 16.63
C VAL A 283 -6.81 2.11 15.13
N ASP A 284 -7.26 1.01 14.53
CA ASP A 284 -7.51 0.92 13.09
C ASP A 284 -8.75 0.06 12.83
N ILE A 285 -9.59 0.48 11.89
CA ILE A 285 -10.75 -0.30 11.45
C ILE A 285 -10.38 -1.64 10.79
N LEU A 286 -9.12 -1.81 10.40
CA LEU A 286 -8.60 -3.03 9.75
C LEU A 286 -7.97 -4.01 10.77
N CYS A 287 -7.91 -3.65 12.06
CA CYS A 287 -7.23 -4.45 13.08
C CYS A 287 -7.83 -5.86 13.19
N ASP A 288 -9.15 -5.95 13.38
CA ASP A 288 -9.84 -7.23 13.54
C ASP A 288 -9.72 -8.13 12.30
N GLN A 289 -9.86 -7.56 11.09
CA GLN A 289 -9.77 -8.37 9.87
C GLN A 289 -8.36 -8.87 9.60
N GLY A 290 -7.34 -8.05 9.87
CA GLY A 290 -5.93 -8.45 9.77
C GLY A 290 -5.60 -9.59 10.74
N ALA A 291 -6.04 -9.47 12.00
CA ALA A 291 -5.88 -10.50 13.01
C ALA A 291 -6.63 -11.79 12.64
N ALA A 292 -7.85 -11.69 12.13
CA ALA A 292 -8.66 -12.85 11.70
C ALA A 292 -8.00 -13.57 10.50
N TYR A 293 -7.35 -12.84 9.59
CA TYR A 293 -6.64 -13.46 8.48
C TYR A 293 -5.37 -14.19 8.96
N ALA A 294 -4.63 -13.61 9.90
CA ALA A 294 -3.50 -14.27 10.54
C ALA A 294 -3.94 -15.57 11.24
N GLU A 295 -5.04 -15.54 11.97
CA GLU A 295 -5.61 -16.73 12.63
C GLU A 295 -6.01 -17.80 11.62
N LYS A 296 -6.65 -17.43 10.51
CA LYS A 296 -7.00 -18.36 9.43
C LYS A 296 -5.77 -19.05 8.83
N MET A 297 -4.68 -18.33 8.62
CA MET A 297 -3.41 -18.90 8.16
C MET A 297 -2.79 -19.84 9.19
N LEU A 298 -2.80 -19.49 10.49
CA LEU A 298 -2.34 -20.35 11.57
C LEU A 298 -3.14 -21.65 11.62
N GLN A 299 -4.46 -21.59 11.47
CA GLN A 299 -5.34 -22.78 11.43
C GLN A 299 -5.06 -23.67 10.21
N ALA A 300 -4.60 -23.09 9.11
CA ALA A 300 -4.14 -23.81 7.92
C ALA A 300 -2.73 -24.40 8.05
N GLY A 301 -2.03 -24.15 9.17
CA GLY A 301 -0.68 -24.67 9.43
C GLY A 301 0.46 -23.79 8.95
N VAL A 302 0.20 -22.55 8.54
CA VAL A 302 1.23 -21.59 8.15
C VAL A 302 2.00 -21.08 9.39
N ASP A 303 3.30 -20.91 9.27
CA ASP A 303 4.13 -20.26 10.32
C ASP A 303 3.86 -18.74 10.28
N VAL A 304 3.00 -18.26 11.19
CA VAL A 304 2.57 -16.87 11.26
C VAL A 304 3.05 -16.18 12.52
N THR A 305 3.66 -15.02 12.36
CA THR A 305 3.91 -14.07 13.44
C THR A 305 2.87 -12.95 13.35
N LEU A 306 1.98 -12.84 14.34
CA LEU A 306 1.03 -11.74 14.47
C LEU A 306 1.59 -10.72 15.48
N GLN A 307 1.81 -9.49 15.03
CA GLN A 307 2.26 -8.36 15.83
C GLN A 307 1.13 -7.33 15.95
N SER A 308 0.59 -7.14 17.15
CA SER A 308 -0.26 -5.98 17.44
C SER A 308 0.60 -4.81 17.91
N VAL A 309 0.34 -3.61 17.39
CA VAL A 309 1.08 -2.39 17.74
C VAL A 309 0.17 -1.48 18.56
N PRO A 310 0.38 -1.41 19.90
CA PRO A 310 -0.48 -0.68 20.80
C PRO A 310 -0.55 0.81 20.50
N GLY A 311 -1.77 1.36 20.45
CA GLY A 311 -2.03 2.78 20.20
C GLY A 311 -1.63 3.28 18.82
N ALA A 312 -1.15 2.42 17.91
CA ALA A 312 -0.89 2.78 16.53
C ALA A 312 -2.19 2.91 15.73
N TYR A 313 -2.17 3.79 14.74
CA TYR A 313 -3.28 4.03 13.82
C TYR A 313 -2.88 3.67 12.39
N HIS A 314 -3.84 3.54 11.50
CA HIS A 314 -3.59 3.20 10.09
C HIS A 314 -2.60 4.16 9.43
N GLY A 315 -1.51 3.64 8.87
CA GLY A 315 -0.46 4.45 8.25
C GLY A 315 0.43 5.21 9.24
N TYR A 316 0.53 4.74 10.49
CA TYR A 316 1.32 5.36 11.55
C TYR A 316 2.82 5.46 11.21
N ASP A 317 3.29 4.62 10.30
CA ASP A 317 4.69 4.44 9.94
C ASP A 317 5.16 5.29 8.75
N GLY A 318 4.39 6.33 8.40
CA GLY A 318 4.71 7.24 7.31
C GLY A 318 5.96 8.11 7.53
N ASP A 319 6.52 8.19 8.74
CA ASP A 319 7.77 8.91 9.06
C ASP A 319 8.81 7.94 9.64
N VAL A 320 9.71 7.45 8.79
CA VAL A 320 10.78 6.52 9.17
C VAL A 320 11.79 7.10 10.18
N HIS A 321 11.79 8.43 10.38
CA HIS A 321 12.66 9.10 11.34
C HIS A 321 12.02 9.22 12.73
N ASN A 322 10.73 8.95 12.88
CA ASN A 322 10.09 8.89 14.18
C ASN A 322 10.65 7.70 14.98
N THR A 323 11.01 7.91 16.23
CA THR A 323 11.66 6.88 17.08
C THR A 323 10.77 5.66 17.32
N PHE A 324 9.44 5.84 17.44
CA PHE A 324 8.50 4.73 17.55
C PHE A 324 8.45 3.92 16.27
N VAL A 325 8.32 4.59 15.12
CA VAL A 325 8.31 3.96 13.80
C VAL A 325 9.61 3.22 13.55
N ARG A 326 10.76 3.81 13.89
CA ARG A 326 12.06 3.15 13.74
C ARG A 326 12.11 1.83 14.52
N ARG A 327 11.63 1.77 15.77
CA ARG A 327 11.58 0.52 16.54
C ARG A 327 10.71 -0.55 15.86
N MET A 328 9.61 -0.15 15.23
CA MET A 328 8.76 -1.10 14.49
C MET A 328 9.46 -1.57 13.22
N LEU A 329 10.13 -0.68 12.50
CA LEU A 329 10.98 -1.06 11.36
C LEU A 329 12.09 -2.01 11.80
N ASP A 330 12.78 -1.76 12.91
CA ASP A 330 13.82 -2.65 13.44
C ASP A 330 13.26 -4.05 13.76
N THR A 331 12.03 -4.12 14.29
CA THR A 331 11.34 -5.40 14.54
C THR A 331 11.04 -6.15 13.24
N ARG A 332 10.51 -5.46 12.23
CA ARG A 332 10.24 -6.01 10.90
C ARG A 332 11.52 -6.48 10.21
N ILE A 333 12.59 -5.68 10.29
CA ILE A 333 13.91 -5.99 9.72
C ILE A 333 14.52 -7.21 10.41
N ALA A 334 14.47 -7.28 11.73
CA ALA A 334 14.97 -8.44 12.47
C ALA A 334 14.22 -9.72 12.10
N TRP A 335 12.89 -9.64 11.90
CA TRP A 335 12.09 -10.78 11.46
C TRP A 335 12.42 -11.18 10.02
N LEU A 336 12.50 -10.23 9.08
CA LEU A 336 12.89 -10.49 7.69
C LEU A 336 14.32 -11.03 7.60
N GLY A 337 15.26 -10.49 8.37
CA GLY A 337 16.63 -10.99 8.45
C GLY A 337 16.73 -12.43 8.95
N SER A 338 15.72 -12.94 9.67
CA SER A 338 15.69 -14.35 10.10
C SER A 338 15.36 -15.33 8.97
N VAL A 339 14.92 -14.86 7.81
CA VAL A 339 14.57 -15.66 6.61
C VAL A 339 15.49 -15.37 5.42
N LEU A 340 16.44 -14.48 5.59
CA LEU A 340 17.48 -14.16 4.61
C LEU A 340 18.82 -14.78 5.02
N PRO A 341 19.78 -14.92 4.07
CA PRO A 341 21.08 -15.54 4.33
C PRO A 341 21.95 -14.77 5.31
#